data_bbd9c05c67234ffb03b85314bec25738
#
_entry.id   bbd9c05c67234ffb03b85314bec25738
#
_cell.length_a   1.000
_cell.length_b   1.000
_cell.length_c   1.000
_cell.angle_alpha   90.00
_cell.angle_beta   90.00
_cell.angle_gamma   90.00
#
_symmetry.space_group_name_H-M   'P 1'
#
loop_
_entity.id
_entity.type
_entity.pdbx_description
1 polymer ?
#
loop_
_entity_poly.entity_id
_entity_poly.type
_entity_poly.pdbx_seq_one_letter_code
_entity_poly.pdbx_strand_id
1 'polypeptide(L)'
;KGIAEDIAKAALQSGAPGPTVTFGEGGGVRDKIPLLRITKGPEKEFVWCVVEKADADGVFGDMARAGKITEPGRGFMYSIPVHTGLINVSSTVSSSAHGANMEQIIPALDDLKGGKDWRTNPETNKSNSIKSTFLKNLIGLYCIVPRDFYGDVYDAILDNGAPGVSTNFGVMLDTDSSESDQQQNEEWALVYTSVGPNDVDSLREAVSEKITALGIDRFAFYTLPIPRALTYLGG
;
A
#
# COMPACT_ATOMS: atom_id res chain seq x y z
N LYS A 1 -8.58 11.81 -4.85
CA LYS A 1 -9.89 11.29 -4.45
C LYS A 1 -10.62 10.73 -5.66
N GLY A 2 -11.18 9.51 -5.55
CA GLY A 2 -11.92 8.84 -6.63
C GLY A 2 -11.06 8.04 -7.62
N ILE A 3 -9.76 7.80 -7.32
CA ILE A 3 -8.90 7.01 -8.19
C ILE A 3 -8.75 5.55 -7.70
N ALA A 4 -9.13 5.29 -6.45
CA ALA A 4 -9.01 3.96 -5.86
C ALA A 4 -9.82 2.91 -6.61
N GLU A 5 -11.00 3.27 -7.11
CA GLU A 5 -11.83 2.37 -7.91
C GLU A 5 -11.14 1.95 -9.21
N ASP A 6 -10.49 2.89 -9.90
CA ASP A 6 -9.78 2.59 -11.15
C ASP A 6 -8.55 1.70 -10.88
N ILE A 7 -7.85 1.94 -9.77
CA ILE A 7 -6.72 1.10 -9.33
C ILE A 7 -7.22 -0.31 -8.97
N ALA A 8 -8.33 -0.42 -8.24
CA ALA A 8 -8.92 -1.69 -7.87
C ALA A 8 -9.40 -2.48 -9.10
N LYS A 9 -10.04 -1.81 -10.07
CA LYS A 9 -10.42 -2.42 -11.35
C LYS A 9 -9.21 -2.93 -12.13
N ALA A 10 -8.12 -2.13 -12.18
CA ALA A 10 -6.89 -2.55 -12.84
C ALA A 10 -6.28 -3.79 -12.15
N ALA A 11 -6.29 -3.84 -10.82
CA ALA A 11 -5.83 -5.00 -10.07
C ALA A 11 -6.65 -6.26 -10.42
N LEU A 12 -7.99 -6.14 -10.44
CA LEU A 12 -8.89 -7.25 -10.83
C LEU A 12 -8.61 -7.73 -12.25
N GLN A 13 -8.46 -6.81 -13.21
CA GLN A 13 -8.17 -7.13 -14.61
C GLN A 13 -6.83 -7.82 -14.81
N SER A 14 -5.88 -7.55 -13.92
CA SER A 14 -4.55 -8.18 -13.89
C SER A 14 -4.52 -9.49 -13.09
N GLY A 15 -5.67 -9.96 -12.60
CA GLY A 15 -5.79 -11.25 -11.92
C GLY A 15 -5.67 -11.19 -10.39
N ALA A 16 -5.59 -10.00 -9.77
CA ALA A 16 -5.60 -9.90 -8.31
C ALA A 16 -6.96 -10.31 -7.74
N PRO A 17 -7.02 -11.24 -6.80
CA PRO A 17 -8.27 -11.60 -6.15
C PRO A 17 -8.68 -10.53 -5.14
N GLY A 18 -9.86 -9.96 -5.30
CA GLY A 18 -10.54 -9.17 -4.28
C GLY A 18 -9.79 -7.96 -3.71
N PRO A 19 -9.40 -6.96 -4.51
CA PRO A 19 -8.85 -5.73 -3.99
C PRO A 19 -9.86 -5.04 -3.06
N THR A 20 -9.37 -4.58 -1.90
CA THR A 20 -10.16 -3.90 -0.88
C THR A 20 -9.79 -2.43 -0.85
N VAL A 21 -10.79 -1.56 -0.87
CA VAL A 21 -10.60 -0.11 -0.71
C VAL A 21 -10.97 0.27 0.72
N THR A 22 -10.04 0.94 1.40
CA THR A 22 -10.29 1.51 2.73
C THR A 22 -10.01 3.01 2.72
N PHE A 23 -10.52 3.69 3.73
CA PHE A 23 -10.40 5.13 3.87
C PHE A 23 -9.61 5.47 5.14
N GLY A 24 -9.00 6.63 5.14
CA GLY A 24 -8.24 7.12 6.27
C GLY A 24 -7.71 8.52 6.00
N GLU A 25 -6.71 8.91 6.75
CA GLU A 25 -6.07 10.21 6.65
C GLU A 25 -4.59 10.05 6.29
N GLY A 26 -3.99 11.09 5.77
CA GLY A 26 -2.56 11.05 5.52
C GLY A 26 -2.00 12.42 5.19
N GLY A 27 -0.78 12.67 5.61
CA GLY A 27 -0.06 13.89 5.35
C GLY A 27 1.40 13.63 5.00
N GLY A 28 2.08 14.68 4.59
CA GLY A 28 3.48 14.62 4.19
C GLY A 28 4.22 15.88 4.59
N VAL A 29 5.47 15.98 4.14
CA VAL A 29 6.37 17.11 4.46
C VAL A 29 5.74 18.48 4.14
N ARG A 30 4.83 18.57 3.18
CA ARG A 30 4.12 19.82 2.85
C ARG A 30 3.20 20.29 3.98
N ASP A 31 2.69 19.36 4.80
CA ASP A 31 1.79 19.71 5.91
C ASP A 31 2.56 20.30 7.10
N LYS A 32 3.90 20.22 7.08
CA LYS A 32 4.78 20.90 8.05
C LYS A 32 4.89 22.42 7.82
N ILE A 33 4.52 22.91 6.63
CA ILE A 33 4.56 24.34 6.32
C ILE A 33 3.28 24.98 6.86
N PRO A 34 3.34 25.81 7.93
CA PRO A 34 2.16 26.35 8.60
C PRO A 34 1.21 27.11 7.64
N LEU A 35 1.77 27.75 6.62
CA LEU A 35 1.02 28.49 5.60
C LEU A 35 0.25 27.59 4.62
N LEU A 36 0.67 26.32 4.47
CA LEU A 36 0.04 25.32 3.59
C LEU A 36 -0.81 24.31 4.38
N ARG A 37 -0.87 24.45 5.70
CA ARG A 37 -1.65 23.59 6.60
C ARG A 37 -3.13 23.94 6.53
N ILE A 38 -3.75 23.65 5.38
CA ILE A 38 -5.17 24.02 5.12
C ILE A 38 -6.11 23.01 5.80
N THR A 39 -5.68 21.76 6.01
CA THR A 39 -6.45 20.73 6.70
C THR A 39 -5.52 19.74 7.41
N LYS A 40 -5.82 19.40 8.67
CA LYS A 40 -5.20 18.24 9.33
C LYS A 40 -5.70 16.99 8.61
N GLY A 41 -4.76 16.16 8.12
CA GLY A 41 -5.06 14.83 7.60
C GLY A 41 -6.05 14.81 6.43
N PRO A 42 -5.67 15.24 5.20
CA PRO A 42 -6.58 15.08 4.07
C PRO A 42 -6.97 13.61 3.90
N GLU A 43 -8.25 13.37 3.66
CA GLU A 43 -8.81 12.06 3.37
C GLU A 43 -8.00 11.35 2.28
N LYS A 44 -7.64 10.09 2.54
CA LYS A 44 -6.92 9.20 1.62
C LYS A 44 -7.73 7.95 1.35
N GLU A 45 -7.56 7.44 0.15
CA GLU A 45 -8.07 6.14 -0.28
C GLU A 45 -6.89 5.17 -0.31
N PHE A 46 -7.08 3.97 0.24
CA PHE A 46 -6.08 2.91 0.26
C PHE A 46 -6.62 1.71 -0.50
N VAL A 47 -5.84 1.17 -1.41
CA VAL A 47 -6.18 -0.04 -2.15
C VAL A 47 -5.25 -1.16 -1.72
N TRP A 48 -5.82 -2.20 -1.15
CA TRP A 48 -5.11 -3.38 -0.66
C TRP A 48 -5.45 -4.57 -1.53
N CYS A 49 -4.45 -5.31 -1.95
CA CYS A 49 -4.67 -6.62 -2.54
C CYS A 49 -3.53 -7.58 -2.18
N VAL A 50 -3.87 -8.84 -2.04
CA VAL A 50 -2.90 -9.92 -1.86
C VAL A 50 -2.90 -10.72 -3.16
N VAL A 51 -1.70 -10.95 -3.70
CA VAL A 51 -1.51 -11.62 -4.98
C VAL A 51 -0.43 -12.69 -4.86
N GLU A 52 -0.47 -13.67 -5.74
CA GLU A 52 0.61 -14.63 -5.85
C GLU A 52 1.91 -13.94 -6.30
N LYS A 53 3.04 -14.48 -5.85
CA LYS A 53 4.35 -13.90 -6.17
C LYS A 53 4.61 -13.82 -7.67
N ALA A 54 4.10 -14.78 -8.44
CA ALA A 54 4.26 -14.83 -9.89
C ALA A 54 3.57 -13.65 -10.58
N ASP A 55 2.44 -13.20 -10.05
CA ASP A 55 1.60 -12.14 -10.64
C ASP A 55 1.90 -10.76 -10.08
N ALA A 56 2.68 -10.69 -8.98
CA ALA A 56 2.90 -9.47 -8.23
C ALA A 56 3.48 -8.32 -9.07
N ASP A 57 4.37 -8.60 -10.01
CA ASP A 57 4.98 -7.57 -10.86
C ASP A 57 4.00 -7.01 -11.88
N GLY A 58 3.19 -7.87 -12.49
CA GLY A 58 2.15 -7.49 -13.45
C GLY A 58 1.08 -6.63 -12.78
N VAL A 59 0.50 -7.13 -11.70
CA VAL A 59 -0.53 -6.42 -10.93
C VAL A 59 -0.01 -5.08 -10.40
N PHE A 60 1.20 -5.06 -9.83
CA PHE A 60 1.82 -3.82 -9.35
C PHE A 60 1.96 -2.78 -10.48
N GLY A 61 2.43 -3.22 -11.66
CA GLY A 61 2.59 -2.34 -12.82
C GLY A 61 1.28 -1.75 -13.33
N ASP A 62 0.23 -2.56 -13.39
CA ASP A 62 -1.08 -2.14 -13.88
C ASP A 62 -1.78 -1.19 -12.90
N MET A 63 -1.73 -1.49 -11.60
CA MET A 63 -2.21 -0.60 -10.55
C MET A 63 -1.47 0.75 -10.57
N ALA A 64 -0.14 0.73 -10.70
CA ALA A 64 0.68 1.93 -10.76
C ALA A 64 0.33 2.81 -11.97
N ARG A 65 0.05 2.18 -13.11
CA ARG A 65 -0.36 2.86 -14.35
C ARG A 65 -1.75 3.46 -14.22
N ALA A 66 -2.72 2.71 -13.71
CA ALA A 66 -4.08 3.18 -13.49
C ALA A 66 -4.11 4.36 -12.49
N GLY A 67 -3.34 4.27 -11.41
CA GLY A 67 -3.20 5.32 -10.41
C GLY A 67 -2.33 6.49 -10.83
N LYS A 68 -1.59 6.37 -11.93
CA LYS A 68 -0.59 7.36 -12.37
C LYS A 68 0.38 7.72 -11.25
N ILE A 69 0.82 6.72 -10.50
CA ILE A 69 1.57 6.91 -9.23
C ILE A 69 2.87 7.71 -9.40
N THR A 70 3.41 7.79 -10.61
CA THR A 70 4.60 8.56 -10.95
C THR A 70 4.33 10.05 -11.22
N GLU A 71 3.09 10.49 -11.18
CA GLU A 71 2.73 11.91 -11.31
C GLU A 71 2.66 12.58 -9.92
N PRO A 72 2.87 13.91 -9.85
CA PRO A 72 2.80 14.65 -8.59
C PRO A 72 1.45 14.49 -7.88
N GLY A 73 1.48 14.20 -6.57
CA GLY A 73 0.27 14.16 -5.74
C GLY A 73 -0.62 12.93 -5.94
N ARG A 74 -0.15 11.91 -6.68
CA ARG A 74 -0.93 10.70 -6.94
C ARG A 74 -0.86 9.65 -5.84
N GLY A 75 0.12 9.76 -4.95
CA GLY A 75 0.23 8.89 -3.78
C GLY A 75 1.52 8.09 -3.72
N PHE A 76 1.47 7.05 -2.92
CA PHE A 76 2.58 6.15 -2.64
C PHE A 76 2.09 4.70 -2.73
N MET A 77 2.82 3.87 -3.42
CA MET A 77 2.49 2.47 -3.62
C MET A 77 3.68 1.59 -3.26
N TYR A 78 3.45 0.49 -2.58
CA TYR A 78 4.51 -0.43 -2.18
C TYR A 78 4.01 -1.87 -2.08
N SER A 79 4.94 -2.82 -2.04
CA SER A 79 4.66 -4.23 -1.81
C SER A 79 5.31 -4.70 -0.51
N ILE A 80 4.58 -5.54 0.23
CA ILE A 80 5.07 -6.23 1.43
C ILE A 80 5.05 -7.73 1.14
N PRO A 81 6.15 -8.46 1.40
CA PRO A 81 6.14 -9.91 1.26
C PRO A 81 5.27 -10.54 2.34
N VAL A 82 4.35 -11.40 1.93
CA VAL A 82 3.54 -12.22 2.84
C VAL A 82 4.22 -13.60 2.95
N HIS A 83 4.55 -13.99 4.17
CA HIS A 83 5.24 -15.28 4.40
C HIS A 83 4.32 -16.47 4.11
N THR A 84 3.09 -16.40 4.56
CA THR A 84 2.07 -17.43 4.34
C THR A 84 0.72 -16.75 4.18
N GLY A 85 -0.05 -17.15 3.17
CA GLY A 85 -1.38 -16.63 2.93
C GLY A 85 -2.27 -17.69 2.29
N LEU A 86 -3.56 -17.58 2.51
CA LEU A 86 -4.59 -18.33 1.80
C LEU A 86 -5.41 -17.33 0.98
N ILE A 87 -5.47 -17.55 -0.32
CA ILE A 87 -6.24 -16.73 -1.23
C ILE A 87 -7.36 -17.60 -1.81
N ASN A 88 -8.60 -17.21 -1.58
CA ASN A 88 -9.74 -17.83 -2.24
C ASN A 88 -10.07 -17.05 -3.52
N VAL A 89 -9.74 -17.65 -4.64
CA VAL A 89 -9.97 -17.07 -5.97
C VAL A 89 -11.33 -17.53 -6.49
N SER A 90 -12.40 -17.21 -5.78
CA SER A 90 -13.77 -17.49 -6.25
C SER A 90 -14.33 -16.38 -7.15
N SER A 91 -13.52 -15.37 -7.52
CA SER A 91 -13.98 -14.32 -8.43
C SER A 91 -14.00 -14.86 -9.86
N THR A 92 -15.11 -14.60 -10.53
CA THR A 92 -15.35 -14.96 -11.94
C THR A 92 -14.37 -14.32 -12.94
N VAL A 93 -13.47 -13.46 -12.47
CA VAL A 93 -12.45 -12.76 -13.28
C VAL A 93 -11.09 -13.46 -13.21
N SER A 94 -10.85 -14.26 -12.19
CA SER A 94 -9.63 -15.04 -12.09
C SER A 94 -9.72 -16.29 -12.95
N SER A 95 -9.55 -16.11 -14.21
CA SER A 95 -9.50 -17.20 -15.18
C SER A 95 -8.09 -17.73 -15.40
N SER A 96 -7.24 -17.75 -14.38
CA SER A 96 -6.01 -18.54 -14.45
C SER A 96 -6.28 -20.03 -14.70
N ALA A 97 -7.50 -20.53 -14.38
CA ALA A 97 -7.98 -21.85 -14.76
C ALA A 97 -8.53 -21.93 -16.19
N HIS A 98 -8.78 -20.79 -16.85
CA HIS A 98 -9.38 -20.72 -18.21
C HIS A 98 -8.60 -19.79 -19.15
N GLY A 99 -7.57 -19.11 -18.67
CA GLY A 99 -6.61 -18.40 -19.50
C GLY A 99 -5.62 -19.40 -20.10
N ALA A 100 -5.45 -19.38 -21.41
CA ALA A 100 -4.36 -20.10 -22.04
C ALA A 100 -3.05 -19.64 -21.36
N ASN A 101 -2.25 -20.59 -20.86
CA ASN A 101 -0.93 -20.26 -20.30
C ASN A 101 -0.03 -19.71 -21.42
N MET A 102 1.08 -19.08 -21.07
CA MET A 102 2.01 -18.52 -22.07
C MET A 102 2.51 -19.58 -23.06
N GLU A 103 2.61 -20.84 -22.63
CA GLU A 103 2.99 -21.97 -23.50
C GLU A 103 1.92 -22.31 -24.53
N GLN A 104 0.66 -21.96 -24.28
CA GLN A 104 -0.45 -22.11 -25.23
C GLN A 104 -0.67 -20.85 -26.07
N ILE A 105 -0.48 -19.66 -25.49
CA ILE A 105 -0.64 -18.37 -26.17
C ILE A 105 0.44 -18.16 -27.21
N ILE A 106 1.67 -18.51 -26.92
CA ILE A 106 2.82 -18.29 -27.80
C ILE A 106 2.69 -19.05 -29.13
N PRO A 107 2.36 -20.36 -29.17
CA PRO A 107 2.12 -21.06 -30.42
C PRO A 107 0.92 -20.51 -31.19
N ALA A 108 -0.17 -20.15 -30.51
CA ALA A 108 -1.34 -19.58 -31.16
C ALA A 108 -1.04 -18.21 -31.81
N LEU A 109 -0.18 -17.39 -31.17
CA LEU A 109 0.30 -16.13 -31.75
C LEU A 109 1.29 -16.35 -32.91
N ASP A 110 2.13 -17.38 -32.84
CA ASP A 110 2.99 -17.77 -33.93
C ASP A 110 2.19 -18.14 -35.18
N ASP A 111 1.13 -18.95 -35.00
CA ASP A 111 0.24 -19.35 -36.09
C ASP A 111 -0.53 -18.16 -36.68
N LEU A 112 -1.06 -17.27 -35.83
CA LEU A 112 -1.78 -16.07 -36.25
C LEU A 112 -0.88 -15.06 -37.00
N LYS A 113 0.41 -14.99 -36.64
CA LYS A 113 1.39 -14.06 -37.23
C LYS A 113 2.26 -14.68 -38.29
N GLY A 114 2.00 -15.94 -38.64
CA GLY A 114 2.68 -16.65 -39.73
C GLY A 114 4.14 -16.96 -39.46
N GLY A 115 4.54 -17.05 -38.18
CA GLY A 115 5.89 -17.40 -37.81
C GLY A 115 6.38 -16.80 -36.50
N LYS A 116 7.66 -17.03 -36.18
CA LYS A 116 8.29 -16.62 -34.90
C LYS A 116 8.99 -15.26 -34.97
N ASP A 117 9.01 -14.60 -36.12
CA ASP A 117 9.82 -13.39 -36.37
C ASP A 117 9.35 -12.18 -35.56
N TRP A 118 8.08 -12.16 -35.14
CA TRP A 118 7.54 -11.13 -34.25
C TRP A 118 8.15 -11.16 -32.84
N ARG A 119 8.74 -12.29 -32.43
CA ARG A 119 9.41 -12.44 -31.13
C ARG A 119 10.75 -11.71 -31.06
N THR A 120 11.37 -11.49 -32.21
CA THR A 120 12.71 -10.89 -32.33
C THR A 120 12.67 -9.43 -32.74
N ASN A 121 11.47 -8.85 -32.97
CA ASN A 121 11.34 -7.47 -33.38
C ASN A 121 11.41 -6.53 -32.15
N PRO A 122 12.54 -5.80 -31.94
CA PRO A 122 12.70 -4.95 -30.76
C PRO A 122 11.75 -3.75 -30.71
N GLU A 123 11.04 -3.47 -31.81
CA GLU A 123 10.09 -2.35 -31.87
C GLU A 123 8.73 -2.65 -31.23
N THR A 124 8.35 -3.93 -31.08
CA THR A 124 7.10 -4.33 -30.44
C THR A 124 7.24 -4.46 -28.91
N ASN A 125 8.44 -4.50 -28.38
CA ASN A 125 8.75 -4.50 -26.96
C ASN A 125 9.01 -3.10 -26.37
N LYS A 126 8.60 -2.04 -27.07
CA LYS A 126 8.30 -0.77 -26.41
C LYS A 126 6.97 -0.89 -25.66
N SER A 127 6.85 -1.89 -24.77
CA SER A 127 6.10 -1.64 -23.56
C SER A 127 6.73 -0.36 -23.02
N ASN A 128 5.94 0.69 -22.87
CA ASN A 128 6.32 1.88 -22.11
C ASN A 128 6.68 1.38 -20.71
N SER A 129 7.89 0.83 -20.57
CA SER A 129 8.47 0.59 -19.28
C SER A 129 8.49 1.97 -18.65
N ILE A 130 7.63 2.18 -17.70
CA ILE A 130 7.67 3.36 -16.85
C ILE A 130 9.14 3.40 -16.40
N LYS A 131 9.91 4.37 -16.89
CA LYS A 131 11.24 4.67 -16.38
C LYS A 131 11.09 5.29 -15.00
N SER A 132 10.36 4.59 -14.13
CA SER A 132 10.16 4.99 -12.75
C SER A 132 11.26 4.35 -11.94
N THR A 133 12.04 5.17 -11.29
CA THR A 133 13.01 4.70 -10.31
C THR A 133 12.24 4.18 -9.11
N PHE A 134 12.22 2.86 -8.95
CA PHE A 134 11.65 2.25 -7.76
C PHE A 134 12.52 2.58 -6.54
N LEU A 135 11.87 2.99 -5.46
CA LEU A 135 12.48 2.98 -4.15
C LEU A 135 12.63 1.53 -3.68
N LYS A 136 13.77 1.19 -3.12
CA LYS A 136 14.10 -0.17 -2.69
C LYS A 136 14.55 -0.16 -1.24
N ASN A 137 14.35 -1.31 -0.59
CA ASN A 137 14.84 -1.56 0.77
C ASN A 137 14.33 -0.53 1.80
N LEU A 138 13.09 -0.11 1.65
CA LEU A 138 12.42 0.68 2.68
C LEU A 138 11.96 -0.22 3.82
N ILE A 139 11.72 0.40 4.95
CA ILE A 139 11.11 -0.23 6.12
C ILE A 139 9.80 0.50 6.41
N GLY A 140 8.72 -0.25 6.49
CA GLY A 140 7.45 0.25 6.98
C GLY A 140 7.40 0.20 8.50
N LEU A 141 7.09 1.31 9.13
CA LEU A 141 6.76 1.41 10.56
C LEU A 141 5.25 1.43 10.71
N TYR A 142 4.73 0.63 11.62
CA TYR A 142 3.30 0.50 11.91
C TYR A 142 3.08 0.62 13.41
N CYS A 143 2.18 1.52 13.82
CA CYS A 143 1.81 1.72 15.20
C CYS A 143 0.29 1.68 15.34
N ILE A 144 -0.24 0.77 16.16
CA ILE A 144 -1.65 0.67 16.49
C ILE A 144 -1.84 1.26 17.88
N VAL A 145 -2.69 2.27 18.01
CA VAL A 145 -2.96 2.98 19.26
C VAL A 145 -4.45 3.32 19.36
N PRO A 146 -4.98 3.58 20.57
CA PRO A 146 -6.30 4.15 20.72
C PRO A 146 -6.44 5.46 19.93
N ARG A 147 -7.62 5.69 19.35
CA ARG A 147 -7.87 6.80 18.45
C ARG A 147 -7.53 8.17 19.01
N ASP A 148 -7.72 8.36 20.30
CA ASP A 148 -7.45 9.65 20.96
C ASP A 148 -5.98 10.08 20.88
N PHE A 149 -5.08 9.12 20.74
CA PHE A 149 -3.62 9.36 20.71
C PHE A 149 -2.99 9.33 19.32
N TYR A 150 -3.77 9.03 18.25
CA TYR A 150 -3.18 8.88 16.92
C TYR A 150 -2.50 10.16 16.43
N GLY A 151 -3.06 11.33 16.77
CA GLY A 151 -2.51 12.62 16.38
C GLY A 151 -1.12 12.89 16.96
N ASP A 152 -0.92 12.51 18.21
CA ASP A 152 0.37 12.64 18.88
C ASP A 152 1.44 11.72 18.27
N VAL A 153 1.07 10.48 17.98
CA VAL A 153 1.96 9.51 17.32
C VAL A 153 2.26 9.93 15.88
N TYR A 154 1.24 10.41 15.16
CA TYR A 154 1.37 10.97 13.83
C TYR A 154 2.38 12.13 13.80
N ASP A 155 2.23 13.10 14.70
CA ASP A 155 3.11 14.24 14.81
C ASP A 155 4.53 13.81 15.20
N ALA A 156 4.69 12.86 16.14
CA ALA A 156 6.00 12.33 16.53
C ALA A 156 6.74 11.68 15.34
N ILE A 157 6.06 10.90 14.50
CA ILE A 157 6.64 10.29 13.31
C ILE A 157 7.04 11.37 12.30
N LEU A 158 6.15 12.32 12.04
CA LEU A 158 6.36 13.35 11.03
C LEU A 158 7.47 14.33 11.43
N ASP A 159 7.52 14.75 12.71
CA ASP A 159 8.52 15.70 13.24
C ASP A 159 9.92 15.10 13.29
N ASN A 160 10.03 13.78 13.38
CA ASN A 160 11.30 13.07 13.37
C ASN A 160 11.74 12.60 11.97
N GLY A 161 11.24 13.24 10.93
CA GLY A 161 11.82 13.14 9.58
C GLY A 161 11.12 12.19 8.61
N ALA A 162 10.02 11.54 9.02
CA ALA A 162 9.26 10.73 8.06
C ALA A 162 8.77 11.58 6.87
N PRO A 163 8.85 11.08 5.64
CA PRO A 163 8.44 11.82 4.45
C PRO A 163 6.92 11.99 4.33
N GLY A 164 6.17 11.13 5.00
CA GLY A 164 4.72 11.16 5.08
C GLY A 164 4.22 10.12 6.06
N VAL A 165 3.02 10.32 6.57
CA VAL A 165 2.33 9.43 7.51
C VAL A 165 0.94 9.16 7.00
N SER A 166 0.48 7.93 7.16
CA SER A 166 -0.87 7.49 6.83
C SER A 166 -1.55 6.92 8.06
N THR A 167 -2.85 7.11 8.16
CA THR A 167 -3.65 6.59 9.27
C THR A 167 -4.93 5.95 8.75
N ASN A 168 -5.18 4.71 9.18
CA ASN A 168 -6.48 4.05 9.02
C ASN A 168 -7.15 3.93 10.38
N PHE A 169 -8.47 4.06 10.41
CA PHE A 169 -9.26 3.92 11.61
C PHE A 169 -10.02 2.60 11.63
N GLY A 170 -10.23 2.08 12.83
CA GLY A 170 -10.93 0.84 13.04
C GLY A 170 -11.47 0.75 14.46
N VAL A 171 -12.02 -0.38 14.80
CA VAL A 171 -12.50 -0.69 16.15
C VAL A 171 -11.80 -1.94 16.66
N MET A 172 -11.44 -1.94 17.93
CA MET A 172 -11.00 -3.14 18.62
C MET A 172 -12.20 -3.81 19.25
N LEU A 173 -12.36 -5.10 18.96
CA LEU A 173 -13.41 -5.91 19.59
C LEU A 173 -12.86 -6.48 20.89
N ASP A 174 -13.51 -6.18 22.00
CA ASP A 174 -13.22 -6.81 23.27
C ASP A 174 -14.02 -8.12 23.37
N THR A 175 -13.31 -9.23 23.53
CA THR A 175 -13.91 -10.56 23.67
C THR A 175 -14.27 -10.93 25.12
N ASP A 176 -13.82 -10.15 26.10
CA ASP A 176 -13.99 -10.43 27.52
C ASP A 176 -15.26 -9.77 28.13
N SER A 177 -15.99 -8.98 27.34
CA SER A 177 -17.25 -8.41 27.81
C SER A 177 -18.32 -9.51 27.94
N SER A 178 -18.68 -9.86 29.17
CA SER A 178 -19.85 -10.66 29.47
C SER A 178 -21.10 -10.06 28.81
N GLU A 179 -22.01 -10.88 28.32
CA GLU A 179 -23.18 -10.56 27.50
C GLU A 179 -24.13 -9.44 28.03
N SER A 180 -23.82 -8.82 29.16
CA SER A 180 -24.67 -7.82 29.84
C SER A 180 -24.22 -6.36 29.69
N ASP A 181 -22.96 -6.10 29.30
CA ASP A 181 -22.48 -4.73 29.07
C ASP A 181 -22.42 -4.44 27.57
N GLN A 182 -23.08 -3.35 27.18
CA GLN A 182 -23.01 -2.82 25.82
C GLN A 182 -21.54 -2.85 25.36
N GLN A 183 -21.23 -3.65 24.35
CA GLN A 183 -19.92 -3.70 23.72
C GLN A 183 -19.49 -2.25 23.39
N GLN A 184 -18.70 -1.65 24.24
CA GLN A 184 -18.03 -0.39 23.93
C GLN A 184 -16.90 -0.74 22.97
N ASN A 185 -17.22 -0.68 21.68
CA ASN A 185 -16.20 -0.77 20.63
C ASN A 185 -15.24 0.41 20.80
N GLU A 186 -14.04 0.13 21.27
CA GLU A 186 -13.01 1.14 21.38
C GLU A 186 -12.46 1.49 20.00
N GLU A 187 -12.46 2.79 19.65
CA GLU A 187 -11.91 3.23 18.37
C GLU A 187 -10.37 3.23 18.42
N TRP A 188 -9.78 2.67 17.37
CA TRP A 188 -8.34 2.54 17.23
C TRP A 188 -7.85 3.12 15.90
N ALA A 189 -6.57 3.46 15.87
CA ALA A 189 -5.90 3.95 14.69
C ALA A 189 -4.65 3.13 14.40
N LEU A 190 -4.47 2.77 13.14
CA LEU A 190 -3.22 2.26 12.59
C LEU A 190 -2.49 3.43 11.92
N VAL A 191 -1.44 3.91 12.56
CA VAL A 191 -0.57 4.99 12.06
C VAL A 191 0.69 4.35 11.46
N TYR A 192 1.03 4.71 10.22
CA TYR A 192 2.17 4.07 9.56
C TYR A 192 2.88 5.00 8.57
N THR A 193 4.16 4.70 8.37
CA THR A 193 5.06 5.37 7.42
C THR A 193 6.02 4.38 6.77
N SER A 194 6.72 4.84 5.74
CA SER A 194 7.78 4.07 5.07
C SER A 194 9.04 4.94 4.97
N VAL A 195 10.15 4.44 5.46
CA VAL A 195 11.40 5.19 5.59
C VAL A 195 12.60 4.37 5.15
N GLY A 196 13.74 5.02 4.99
CA GLY A 196 15.01 4.34 4.79
C GLY A 196 15.45 3.56 6.03
N PRO A 197 16.28 2.51 5.87
CA PRO A 197 16.74 1.70 7.01
C PRO A 197 17.51 2.51 8.07
N ASN A 198 18.17 3.60 7.67
CA ASN A 198 18.95 4.44 8.58
C ASN A 198 18.07 5.29 9.51
N ASP A 199 16.80 5.52 9.15
CA ASP A 199 15.90 6.39 9.89
C ASP A 199 14.99 5.59 10.86
N VAL A 200 15.02 4.27 10.78
CA VAL A 200 14.12 3.38 11.54
C VAL A 200 14.31 3.51 13.04
N ASP A 201 15.57 3.48 13.51
CA ASP A 201 15.86 3.46 14.94
C ASP A 201 15.49 4.79 15.60
N SER A 202 15.79 5.93 14.98
CA SER A 202 15.40 7.24 15.49
C SER A 202 13.88 7.42 15.56
N LEU A 203 13.16 6.97 14.56
CA LEU A 203 11.70 7.03 14.55
C LEU A 203 11.07 6.09 15.59
N ARG A 204 11.63 4.89 15.73
CA ARG A 204 11.19 3.94 16.77
C ARG A 204 11.36 4.55 18.17
N GLU A 205 12.50 5.17 18.43
CA GLU A 205 12.78 5.83 19.70
C GLU A 205 11.79 6.97 19.95
N ALA A 206 11.59 7.87 18.99
CA ALA A 206 10.66 8.98 19.10
C ALA A 206 9.20 8.52 19.36
N VAL A 207 8.75 7.46 18.68
CA VAL A 207 7.41 6.89 18.91
C VAL A 207 7.32 6.25 20.30
N SER A 208 8.36 5.51 20.71
CA SER A 208 8.38 4.86 22.03
C SER A 208 8.37 5.88 23.19
N GLU A 209 9.15 6.95 23.06
CA GLU A 209 9.16 8.06 24.01
C GLU A 209 7.78 8.74 24.10
N LYS A 210 7.14 8.99 22.94
CA LYS A 210 5.81 9.59 22.88
C LYS A 210 4.77 8.71 23.56
N ILE A 211 4.74 7.41 23.24
CA ILE A 211 3.83 6.42 23.85
C ILE A 211 4.00 6.40 25.36
N THR A 212 5.24 6.37 25.83
CA THR A 212 5.57 6.39 27.27
C THR A 212 5.11 7.69 27.94
N ALA A 213 5.38 8.83 27.32
CA ALA A 213 4.99 10.13 27.85
C ALA A 213 3.47 10.32 27.95
N LEU A 214 2.71 9.69 27.07
CA LEU A 214 1.26 9.72 27.06
C LEU A 214 0.62 8.65 27.97
N GLY A 215 1.43 7.76 28.54
CA GLY A 215 0.95 6.68 29.42
C GLY A 215 0.05 5.67 28.69
N ILE A 216 0.34 5.40 27.41
CA ILE A 216 -0.42 4.43 26.60
C ILE A 216 0.04 3.02 26.97
N ASP A 217 -0.81 2.24 27.59
CA ASP A 217 -0.52 0.87 28.08
C ASP A 217 -0.84 -0.20 27.03
N ARG A 218 -1.78 0.10 26.12
CA ARG A 218 -2.24 -0.81 25.08
C ARG A 218 -1.86 -0.23 23.71
N PHE A 219 -0.89 -0.84 23.07
CA PHE A 219 -0.45 -0.48 21.73
C PHE A 219 0.24 -1.67 21.05
N ALA A 220 0.37 -1.59 19.74
CA ALA A 220 1.27 -2.47 18.99
C ALA A 220 2.19 -1.62 18.10
N PHE A 221 3.48 -1.93 18.10
CA PHE A 221 4.46 -1.30 17.25
C PHE A 221 5.30 -2.38 16.57
N TYR A 222 5.36 -2.32 15.23
CA TYR A 222 6.12 -3.30 14.47
C TYR A 222 6.64 -2.71 13.16
N THR A 223 7.61 -3.38 12.56
CA THR A 223 8.20 -3.01 11.28
C THR A 223 8.07 -4.14 10.28
N LEU A 224 7.90 -3.78 9.01
CA LEU A 224 7.83 -4.72 7.90
C LEU A 224 8.80 -4.30 6.78
N PRO A 225 9.47 -5.24 6.11
CA PRO A 225 10.31 -4.91 4.97
C PRO A 225 9.45 -4.50 3.78
N ILE A 226 9.88 -3.42 3.10
CA ILE A 226 9.29 -2.93 1.87
C ILE A 226 10.36 -3.02 0.78
N PRO A 227 10.45 -4.15 0.08
CA PRO A 227 11.50 -4.37 -0.93
C PRO A 227 11.35 -3.44 -2.13
N ARG A 228 10.13 -2.97 -2.41
CA ARG A 228 9.82 -2.12 -3.57
C ARG A 228 8.70 -1.14 -3.26
N ALA A 229 8.94 0.11 -3.62
CA ALA A 229 7.92 1.14 -3.57
C ALA A 229 8.01 2.06 -4.79
N LEU A 230 6.94 2.79 -5.06
CA LEU A 230 6.81 3.72 -6.16
C LEU A 230 6.06 4.97 -5.72
N THR A 231 6.59 6.13 -6.12
CA THR A 231 5.96 7.44 -5.95
C THR A 231 6.58 8.43 -6.92
N TYR A 232 6.05 9.63 -6.98
CA TYR A 232 6.71 10.74 -7.67
C TYR A 232 7.91 11.24 -6.85
N LEU A 233 9.10 11.23 -7.46
CA LEU A 233 10.36 11.62 -6.80
C LEU A 233 10.80 13.07 -7.11
N GLY A 234 10.01 13.79 -7.87
CA GLY A 234 10.46 15.08 -8.41
C GLY A 234 11.25 14.92 -9.71
N GLY A 235 11.25 15.91 -10.56
CA GLY A 235 12.08 16.06 -11.75
C GLY A 235 12.71 17.44 -11.73
#